data_7e9e246ebd0d96f053cf27c6fdd79fe2
#
_entry.id   7e9e246ebd0d96f053cf27c6fdd79fe2
#
_cell.length_a   1.000
_cell.length_b   1.000
_cell.length_c   1.000
_cell.angle_alpha   90.00
_cell.angle_beta   90.00
_cell.angle_gamma   90.00
#
_symmetry.space_group_name_H-M   'P 1'
#
loop_
_entity.id
_entity.type
_entity.pdbx_description
1 polymer ?
#
loop_
_entity_poly.entity_id
_entity_poly.type
_entity_poly.pdbx_seq_one_letter_code
_entity_poly.pdbx_strand_id
1 'polypeptide(L)'
;MLFVKSAGVIGAGAMGSQIAEILAMNGYDVYMKDVSKEFLDRGMNSIKRDLDSLVSFHSSKANKEIKRVEEQDGVTLSEEQKQRVRAKLKPTFDQNRVNEFLSRIHPIEDFQPLSKVDIVIEAIIEEVEAKKKLFQELDQVLSSQAILASNTSTLSISEIASATKKRRDKVIGTHFFNPLITLPLIEVIPGLETSEETTTDVIDFLSSLRNHRYPMLPVRVKEVPGFLVNRILGAMLNEAYALYEEGVASMRDIDQAMKTGAGMPMGPFELSDLIGLDVLYHVEENIKKMEGGMMLPRSTQIVKKMYYSGRLGRKTGKGFYNYS
;
A
#
# COMPACT_ATOMS: atom_id res chain seq x y z
N MET A 1 4.37 -25.68 -1.86
CA MET A 1 4.16 -24.53 -2.79
C MET A 1 2.66 -24.34 -2.95
N LEU A 2 2.14 -23.26 -2.42
CA LEU A 2 0.73 -22.90 -2.55
C LEU A 2 0.43 -22.55 -4.02
N PHE A 3 -0.51 -23.23 -4.63
CA PHE A 3 -0.98 -22.89 -5.97
C PHE A 3 -2.21 -22.01 -5.86
N VAL A 4 -2.01 -20.69 -5.80
CA VAL A 4 -3.11 -19.72 -5.75
C VAL A 4 -3.79 -19.64 -7.13
N LYS A 5 -5.11 -19.83 -7.18
CA LYS A 5 -5.95 -19.61 -8.36
C LYS A 5 -6.86 -18.41 -8.18
N SER A 6 -7.33 -18.23 -6.96
CA SER A 6 -8.26 -17.16 -6.62
C SER A 6 -7.96 -16.57 -5.24
N ALA A 7 -8.29 -15.31 -5.07
CA ALA A 7 -8.06 -14.58 -3.83
C ALA A 7 -9.33 -13.84 -3.38
N GLY A 8 -9.48 -13.68 -2.08
CA GLY A 8 -10.43 -12.77 -1.48
C GLY A 8 -9.74 -11.47 -1.07
N VAL A 9 -10.41 -10.34 -1.22
CA VAL A 9 -9.97 -9.05 -0.67
C VAL A 9 -11.11 -8.46 0.14
N ILE A 10 -10.87 -8.23 1.42
CA ILE A 10 -11.86 -7.67 2.34
C ILE A 10 -11.47 -6.24 2.70
N GLY A 11 -12.34 -5.30 2.34
CA GLY A 11 -12.09 -3.87 2.33
C GLY A 11 -11.86 -3.38 0.89
N ALA A 12 -12.68 -2.44 0.42
CA ALA A 12 -12.59 -1.81 -0.90
C ALA A 12 -12.08 -0.36 -0.81
N GLY A 13 -11.41 -0.03 0.30
CA GLY A 13 -10.73 1.25 0.51
C GLY A 13 -9.47 1.41 -0.33
N ALA A 14 -8.66 2.42 0.01
CA ALA A 14 -7.46 2.78 -0.76
C ALA A 14 -6.47 1.61 -0.94
N MET A 15 -6.27 0.76 0.08
CA MET A 15 -5.35 -0.38 -0.03
C MET A 15 -6.02 -1.58 -0.67
N GLY A 16 -7.25 -1.95 -0.23
CA GLY A 16 -7.91 -3.14 -0.74
C GLY A 16 -8.22 -3.06 -2.23
N SER A 17 -8.63 -1.89 -2.75
CA SER A 17 -8.82 -1.69 -4.19
C SER A 17 -7.52 -1.92 -4.96
N GLN A 18 -6.39 -1.36 -4.52
CA GLN A 18 -5.09 -1.55 -5.18
C GLN A 18 -4.59 -3.00 -5.08
N ILE A 19 -4.82 -3.69 -3.94
CA ILE A 19 -4.50 -5.11 -3.81
C ILE A 19 -5.32 -5.94 -4.80
N ALA A 20 -6.63 -5.70 -4.89
CA ALA A 20 -7.51 -6.38 -5.84
C ALA A 20 -7.07 -6.11 -7.30
N GLU A 21 -6.71 -4.87 -7.61
CA GLU A 21 -6.18 -4.49 -8.92
C GLU A 21 -4.91 -5.27 -9.28
N ILE A 22 -3.90 -5.28 -8.39
CA ILE A 22 -2.64 -6.00 -8.64
C ILE A 22 -2.89 -7.49 -8.83
N LEU A 23 -3.74 -8.12 -8.03
CA LEU A 23 -4.08 -9.53 -8.18
C LEU A 23 -4.75 -9.80 -9.54
N ALA A 24 -5.73 -8.98 -9.93
CA ALA A 24 -6.40 -9.10 -11.23
C ALA A 24 -5.45 -8.88 -12.41
N MET A 25 -4.52 -7.91 -12.31
CA MET A 25 -3.48 -7.67 -13.31
C MET A 25 -2.54 -8.86 -13.49
N ASN A 26 -2.36 -9.68 -12.45
CA ASN A 26 -1.55 -10.90 -12.51
C ASN A 26 -2.35 -12.17 -12.86
N GLY A 27 -3.63 -12.00 -13.27
CA GLY A 27 -4.43 -13.08 -13.81
C GLY A 27 -5.25 -13.86 -12.78
N TYR A 28 -5.30 -13.42 -11.52
CA TYR A 28 -6.10 -14.06 -10.48
C TYR A 28 -7.55 -13.61 -10.51
N ASP A 29 -8.48 -14.51 -10.21
CA ASP A 29 -9.86 -14.16 -9.89
C ASP A 29 -9.94 -13.64 -8.46
N VAL A 30 -10.52 -12.45 -8.30
CA VAL A 30 -10.53 -11.71 -7.03
C VAL A 30 -11.96 -11.50 -6.56
N TYR A 31 -12.32 -12.06 -5.42
CA TYR A 31 -13.60 -11.82 -4.76
C TYR A 31 -13.45 -10.67 -3.77
N MET A 32 -14.01 -9.50 -4.12
CA MET A 32 -13.87 -8.29 -3.31
C MET A 32 -15.13 -8.00 -2.51
N LYS A 33 -14.99 -7.79 -1.20
CA LYS A 33 -16.10 -7.48 -0.28
C LYS A 33 -15.79 -6.24 0.54
N ASP A 34 -16.84 -5.45 0.78
CA ASP A 34 -16.82 -4.40 1.81
C ASP A 34 -18.12 -4.44 2.63
N VAL A 35 -18.25 -3.58 3.65
CA VAL A 35 -19.40 -3.50 4.54
C VAL A 35 -20.66 -3.03 3.81
N SER A 36 -20.52 -2.29 2.71
CA SER A 36 -21.65 -1.83 1.90
C SER A 36 -21.32 -1.84 0.41
N LYS A 37 -22.39 -1.93 -0.39
CA LYS A 37 -22.29 -1.79 -1.85
C LYS A 37 -21.68 -0.45 -2.27
N GLU A 38 -21.97 0.62 -1.54
CA GLU A 38 -21.43 1.95 -1.84
C GLU A 38 -19.89 1.97 -1.76
N PHE A 39 -19.29 1.34 -0.73
CA PHE A 39 -17.83 1.22 -0.63
C PHE A 39 -17.25 0.32 -1.72
N LEU A 40 -17.91 -0.79 -2.05
CA LEU A 40 -17.52 -1.65 -3.17
C LEU A 40 -17.52 -0.88 -4.50
N ASP A 41 -18.58 -0.15 -4.80
CA ASP A 41 -18.70 0.64 -6.03
C ASP A 41 -17.61 1.74 -6.09
N ARG A 42 -17.30 2.38 -4.97
CA ARG A 42 -16.17 3.34 -4.88
C ARG A 42 -14.83 2.67 -5.16
N GLY A 43 -14.59 1.49 -4.58
CA GLY A 43 -13.39 0.71 -4.83
C GLY A 43 -13.24 0.31 -6.29
N MET A 44 -14.30 -0.23 -6.90
CA MET A 44 -14.32 -0.57 -8.33
C MET A 44 -14.09 0.64 -9.23
N ASN A 45 -14.68 1.79 -8.91
CA ASN A 45 -14.45 3.04 -9.63
C ASN A 45 -13.01 3.55 -9.46
N SER A 46 -12.39 3.32 -8.29
CA SER A 46 -10.97 3.65 -8.08
C SER A 46 -10.07 2.80 -8.97
N ILE A 47 -10.26 1.48 -8.94
CA ILE A 47 -9.52 0.53 -9.79
C ILE A 47 -9.64 0.93 -11.27
N LYS A 48 -10.86 1.19 -11.73
CA LYS A 48 -11.07 1.60 -13.12
C LYS A 48 -10.30 2.88 -13.47
N ARG A 49 -10.34 3.90 -12.62
CA ARG A 49 -9.61 5.17 -12.84
C ARG A 49 -8.10 4.96 -12.89
N ASP A 50 -7.57 4.11 -12.02
CA ASP A 50 -6.14 3.82 -11.95
C ASP A 50 -5.70 3.09 -13.23
N LEU A 51 -6.44 2.07 -13.67
CA LEU A 51 -6.20 1.37 -14.93
C LEU A 51 -6.35 2.29 -16.17
N ASP A 52 -7.38 3.15 -16.24
CA ASP A 52 -7.56 4.14 -17.32
C ASP A 52 -6.39 5.15 -17.37
N SER A 53 -5.84 5.50 -16.19
CA SER A 53 -4.65 6.34 -16.09
C SER A 53 -3.42 5.66 -16.67
N LEU A 54 -3.29 4.34 -16.52
CA LEU A 54 -2.23 3.55 -17.17
C LEU A 54 -2.38 3.53 -18.68
N VAL A 55 -3.60 3.41 -19.23
CA VAL A 55 -3.84 3.53 -20.67
C VAL A 55 -3.37 4.89 -21.19
N SER A 56 -3.73 5.96 -20.48
CA SER A 56 -3.32 7.32 -20.82
C SER A 56 -1.81 7.52 -20.74
N PHE A 57 -1.16 6.94 -19.74
CA PHE A 57 0.30 6.95 -19.61
C PHE A 57 0.98 6.24 -20.77
N HIS A 58 0.55 5.03 -21.12
CA HIS A 58 1.14 4.24 -22.20
C HIS A 58 0.91 4.87 -23.58
N SER A 59 -0.29 5.38 -23.85
CA SER A 59 -0.61 6.05 -25.10
C SER A 59 0.15 7.36 -25.29
N SER A 60 0.43 8.10 -24.21
CA SER A 60 1.18 9.37 -24.28
C SER A 60 2.70 9.20 -24.32
N LYS A 61 3.24 8.00 -24.02
CA LYS A 61 4.68 7.76 -23.86
C LYS A 61 5.51 8.16 -25.07
N ALA A 62 5.07 7.76 -26.26
CA ALA A 62 5.78 8.09 -27.52
C ALA A 62 5.82 9.59 -27.77
N ASN A 63 4.69 10.29 -27.56
CA ASN A 63 4.62 11.73 -27.78
C ASN A 63 5.44 12.51 -26.74
N LYS A 64 5.46 12.06 -25.48
CA LYS A 64 6.33 12.63 -24.44
C LYS A 64 7.80 12.47 -24.78
N GLU A 65 8.20 11.30 -25.32
CA GLU A 65 9.59 11.07 -25.71
C GLU A 65 9.98 11.91 -26.91
N ILE A 66 9.12 12.04 -27.92
CA ILE A 66 9.33 12.94 -29.06
C ILE A 66 9.56 14.37 -28.55
N LYS A 67 8.67 14.88 -27.71
CA LYS A 67 8.78 16.23 -27.13
C LYS A 67 10.06 16.41 -26.33
N ARG A 68 10.45 15.41 -25.50
CA ARG A 68 11.66 15.44 -24.73
C ARG A 68 12.91 15.59 -25.61
N VAL A 69 13.02 14.79 -26.67
CA VAL A 69 14.14 14.84 -27.61
C VAL A 69 14.18 16.21 -28.33
N GLU A 70 13.03 16.70 -28.82
CA GLU A 70 12.96 17.99 -29.50
C GLU A 70 13.36 19.16 -28.57
N GLU A 71 12.93 19.16 -27.30
CA GLU A 71 13.21 20.21 -26.33
C GLU A 71 14.65 20.14 -25.75
N GLN A 72 15.17 18.96 -25.44
CA GLN A 72 16.51 18.80 -24.83
C GLN A 72 17.64 18.92 -25.84
N ASP A 73 17.46 18.38 -27.04
CA ASP A 73 18.51 18.34 -28.05
C ASP A 73 18.39 19.49 -29.06
N GLY A 74 17.35 20.34 -28.93
CA GLY A 74 17.12 21.50 -29.80
C GLY A 74 16.87 21.14 -31.27
N VAL A 75 16.39 19.93 -31.54
CA VAL A 75 16.18 19.41 -32.89
C VAL A 75 14.69 19.22 -33.18
N THR A 76 14.29 19.44 -34.42
CA THR A 76 12.94 19.09 -34.88
C THR A 76 13.00 17.75 -35.59
N LEU A 77 12.30 16.75 -35.06
CA LEU A 77 12.24 15.43 -35.67
C LEU A 77 11.35 15.43 -36.93
N SER A 78 11.79 14.75 -37.98
CA SER A 78 10.96 14.53 -39.15
C SER A 78 9.77 13.60 -38.82
N GLU A 79 8.69 13.64 -39.63
CA GLU A 79 7.56 12.73 -39.41
C GLU A 79 7.92 11.26 -39.50
N GLU A 80 8.90 10.90 -40.34
CA GLU A 80 9.43 9.54 -40.41
C GLU A 80 10.13 9.15 -39.07
N GLN A 81 10.92 10.03 -38.49
CA GLN A 81 11.56 9.81 -37.20
C GLN A 81 10.53 9.69 -36.09
N LYS A 82 9.50 10.56 -36.06
CA LYS A 82 8.39 10.48 -35.10
C LYS A 82 7.61 9.17 -35.24
N GLN A 83 7.38 8.70 -36.47
CA GLN A 83 6.73 7.41 -36.71
C GLN A 83 7.58 6.24 -36.18
N ARG A 84 8.90 6.28 -36.37
CA ARG A 84 9.82 5.28 -35.80
C ARG A 84 9.76 5.25 -34.27
N VAL A 85 9.72 6.42 -33.62
CA VAL A 85 9.57 6.50 -32.15
C VAL A 85 8.22 5.92 -31.71
N ARG A 86 7.12 6.29 -32.39
CA ARG A 86 5.79 5.74 -32.10
C ARG A 86 5.73 4.22 -32.32
N ALA A 87 6.34 3.71 -33.37
CA ALA A 87 6.42 2.27 -33.65
C ALA A 87 7.21 1.50 -32.59
N LYS A 88 8.31 2.09 -32.10
CA LYS A 88 9.17 1.50 -31.05
C LYS A 88 8.49 1.56 -29.65
N LEU A 89 7.72 2.58 -29.38
CA LEU A 89 7.04 2.82 -28.09
C LEU A 89 5.53 2.57 -28.22
N LYS A 90 5.14 1.54 -28.95
CA LYS A 90 3.72 1.14 -29.02
C LYS A 90 3.15 0.93 -27.61
N PRO A 91 1.91 1.40 -27.36
CA PRO A 91 1.23 1.11 -26.10
C PRO A 91 1.16 -0.40 -25.86
N THR A 92 1.62 -0.85 -24.71
CA THR A 92 1.52 -2.26 -24.28
C THR A 92 0.34 -2.48 -23.36
N PHE A 93 -0.38 -1.42 -23.04
CA PHE A 93 -1.54 -1.40 -22.16
C PHE A 93 -2.66 -0.58 -22.82
N ASP A 94 -3.80 -1.22 -23.06
CA ASP A 94 -4.96 -0.65 -23.75
C ASP A 94 -6.27 -0.94 -22.99
N GLN A 95 -7.39 -0.44 -23.52
CA GLN A 95 -8.71 -0.60 -22.93
C GLN A 95 -9.17 -2.07 -22.87
N ASN A 96 -8.71 -2.93 -23.78
CA ASN A 96 -9.05 -4.36 -23.73
C ASN A 96 -8.46 -5.01 -22.48
N ARG A 97 -7.21 -4.65 -22.14
CA ARG A 97 -6.59 -5.14 -20.90
C ARG A 97 -7.28 -4.60 -19.64
N VAL A 98 -7.74 -3.35 -19.66
CA VAL A 98 -8.56 -2.81 -18.55
C VAL A 98 -9.81 -3.65 -18.36
N ASN A 99 -10.53 -3.93 -19.45
CA ASN A 99 -11.75 -4.74 -19.39
C ASN A 99 -11.47 -6.19 -18.93
N GLU A 100 -10.36 -6.77 -19.40
CA GLU A 100 -9.89 -8.10 -18.94
C GLU A 100 -9.67 -8.11 -17.41
N PHE A 101 -8.93 -7.14 -16.88
CA PHE A 101 -8.63 -7.08 -15.45
C PHE A 101 -9.88 -6.82 -14.61
N LEU A 102 -10.75 -5.90 -15.05
CA LEU A 102 -12.01 -5.64 -14.36
C LEU A 102 -12.93 -6.87 -14.34
N SER A 103 -12.91 -7.70 -15.40
CA SER A 103 -13.71 -8.92 -15.45
C SER A 103 -13.27 -10.01 -14.47
N ARG A 104 -12.03 -9.91 -13.93
CA ARG A 104 -11.50 -10.82 -12.91
C ARG A 104 -11.86 -10.40 -11.49
N ILE A 105 -12.39 -9.20 -11.29
CA ILE A 105 -12.78 -8.71 -9.97
C ILE A 105 -14.28 -8.92 -9.79
N HIS A 106 -14.65 -9.72 -8.82
CA HIS A 106 -16.01 -10.11 -8.51
C HIS A 106 -16.45 -9.48 -7.19
N PRO A 107 -17.21 -8.37 -7.21
CA PRO A 107 -17.82 -7.82 -6.01
C PRO A 107 -18.80 -8.84 -5.40
N ILE A 108 -18.70 -9.08 -4.10
CA ILE A 108 -19.56 -10.03 -3.38
C ILE A 108 -20.24 -9.38 -2.17
N GLU A 109 -21.47 -9.81 -1.87
CA GLU A 109 -22.26 -9.28 -0.77
C GLU A 109 -22.08 -10.09 0.53
N ASP A 110 -21.82 -11.38 0.42
CA ASP A 110 -21.59 -12.28 1.57
C ASP A 110 -20.26 -13.04 1.41
N PHE A 111 -19.88 -13.79 2.43
CA PHE A 111 -18.61 -14.53 2.47
C PHE A 111 -18.65 -15.90 1.79
N GLN A 112 -19.81 -16.42 1.35
CA GLN A 112 -19.91 -17.78 0.80
C GLN A 112 -19.02 -18.01 -0.43
N PRO A 113 -18.88 -17.05 -1.37
CA PRO A 113 -17.96 -17.21 -2.50
C PRO A 113 -16.50 -17.42 -2.08
N LEU A 114 -16.10 -16.95 -0.89
CA LEU A 114 -14.75 -17.10 -0.37
C LEU A 114 -14.43 -18.52 0.10
N SER A 115 -15.42 -19.41 0.23
CA SER A 115 -15.19 -20.80 0.64
C SER A 115 -14.24 -21.58 -0.25
N LYS A 116 -13.98 -21.09 -1.48
CA LYS A 116 -13.14 -21.75 -2.49
C LYS A 116 -11.85 -20.99 -2.79
N VAL A 117 -11.61 -19.83 -2.16
CA VAL A 117 -10.38 -19.07 -2.42
C VAL A 117 -9.19 -19.67 -1.65
N ASP A 118 -8.01 -19.47 -2.18
CA ASP A 118 -6.77 -20.01 -1.63
C ASP A 118 -6.15 -19.07 -0.59
N ILE A 119 -6.38 -17.75 -0.75
CA ILE A 119 -5.89 -16.73 0.16
C ILE A 119 -6.93 -15.61 0.29
N VAL A 120 -7.09 -15.07 1.49
CA VAL A 120 -7.86 -13.84 1.74
C VAL A 120 -6.92 -12.79 2.31
N ILE A 121 -6.90 -11.60 1.70
CA ILE A 121 -6.14 -10.44 2.18
C ILE A 121 -7.13 -9.42 2.74
N GLU A 122 -7.03 -9.16 4.03
CA GLU A 122 -7.84 -8.18 4.75
C GLU A 122 -7.17 -6.81 4.70
N ALA A 123 -7.94 -5.78 4.36
CA ALA A 123 -7.54 -4.38 4.30
C ALA A 123 -8.67 -3.44 4.80
N ILE A 124 -9.28 -3.80 5.94
CA ILE A 124 -10.32 -2.99 6.61
C ILE A 124 -9.68 -1.91 7.51
N ILE A 125 -10.52 -1.22 8.30
CA ILE A 125 -10.05 -0.23 9.28
C ILE A 125 -9.03 -0.82 10.27
N GLU A 126 -8.12 0.03 10.75
CA GLU A 126 -7.00 -0.38 11.62
C GLU A 126 -7.46 -0.47 13.09
N GLU A 127 -8.41 -1.37 13.35
CA GLU A 127 -8.97 -1.65 14.68
C GLU A 127 -8.90 -3.16 14.97
N VAL A 128 -8.23 -3.53 16.05
CA VAL A 128 -7.93 -4.93 16.37
C VAL A 128 -9.20 -5.76 16.56
N GLU A 129 -10.21 -5.25 17.25
CA GLU A 129 -11.44 -6.00 17.50
C GLU A 129 -12.27 -6.19 16.21
N ALA A 130 -12.27 -5.19 15.31
CA ALA A 130 -12.90 -5.34 14.00
C ALA A 130 -12.23 -6.44 13.17
N LYS A 131 -10.88 -6.47 13.16
CA LYS A 131 -10.12 -7.51 12.46
C LYS A 131 -10.31 -8.89 13.09
N LYS A 132 -10.28 -9.01 14.41
CA LYS A 132 -10.53 -10.27 15.13
C LYS A 132 -11.91 -10.83 14.82
N LYS A 133 -12.95 -9.98 14.84
CA LYS A 133 -14.31 -10.39 14.48
C LYS A 133 -14.38 -10.90 13.04
N LEU A 134 -13.80 -10.17 12.10
CA LEU A 134 -13.75 -10.59 10.69
C LEU A 134 -13.00 -11.92 10.53
N PHE A 135 -11.85 -12.09 11.17
CA PHE A 135 -11.06 -13.33 11.09
C PHE A 135 -11.81 -14.52 11.69
N GLN A 136 -12.56 -14.30 12.76
CA GLN A 136 -13.43 -15.32 13.35
C GLN A 136 -14.54 -15.74 12.37
N GLU A 137 -15.16 -14.81 11.65
CA GLU A 137 -16.19 -15.09 10.65
C GLU A 137 -15.60 -15.83 9.44
N LEU A 138 -14.47 -15.36 8.91
CA LEU A 138 -13.76 -16.00 7.81
C LEU A 138 -13.27 -17.42 8.16
N ASP A 139 -12.85 -17.66 9.39
CA ASP A 139 -12.43 -18.98 9.88
C ASP A 139 -13.53 -20.04 9.78
N GLN A 140 -14.80 -19.63 9.78
CA GLN A 140 -15.93 -20.55 9.62
C GLN A 140 -16.24 -20.88 8.15
N VAL A 141 -15.97 -19.94 7.25
CA VAL A 141 -16.38 -20.03 5.84
C VAL A 141 -15.29 -20.64 4.96
N LEU A 142 -14.04 -20.27 5.22
CA LEU A 142 -12.92 -20.65 4.36
C LEU A 142 -12.55 -22.13 4.48
N SER A 143 -12.03 -22.71 3.38
CA SER A 143 -11.45 -24.04 3.40
C SER A 143 -10.31 -24.12 4.43
N SER A 144 -10.03 -25.31 4.96
CA SER A 144 -8.94 -25.51 5.95
C SER A 144 -7.54 -25.17 5.40
N GLN A 145 -7.40 -25.11 4.08
CA GLN A 145 -6.12 -24.80 3.42
C GLN A 145 -5.92 -23.32 3.13
N ALA A 146 -7.00 -22.52 3.13
CA ALA A 146 -6.93 -21.12 2.80
C ALA A 146 -6.10 -20.31 3.82
N ILE A 147 -5.27 -19.41 3.32
CA ILE A 147 -4.47 -18.49 4.13
C ILE A 147 -5.28 -17.23 4.42
N LEU A 148 -5.18 -16.72 5.65
CA LEU A 148 -5.70 -15.42 6.07
C LEU A 148 -4.54 -14.44 6.25
N ALA A 149 -4.49 -13.43 5.40
CA ALA A 149 -3.49 -12.37 5.46
C ALA A 149 -4.11 -11.05 5.93
N SER A 150 -3.43 -10.30 6.78
CA SER A 150 -3.83 -8.95 7.17
C SER A 150 -2.88 -7.90 6.61
N ASN A 151 -3.43 -6.84 6.01
CA ASN A 151 -2.67 -5.66 5.58
C ASN A 151 -2.54 -4.62 6.70
N THR A 152 -2.55 -5.03 7.95
CA THR A 152 -2.32 -4.12 9.06
C THR A 152 -0.94 -3.47 8.97
N SER A 153 -0.83 -2.22 9.41
CA SER A 153 0.44 -1.47 9.46
C SER A 153 1.12 -1.53 10.84
N THR A 154 0.35 -1.86 11.91
CA THR A 154 0.84 -1.72 13.29
C THR A 154 0.33 -2.79 14.24
N LEU A 155 -0.80 -3.45 13.94
CA LEU A 155 -1.44 -4.38 14.87
C LEU A 155 -0.72 -5.74 14.91
N SER A 156 -0.81 -6.40 16.05
CA SER A 156 -0.24 -7.73 16.25
C SER A 156 -0.95 -8.79 15.41
N ILE A 157 -0.19 -9.49 14.58
CA ILE A 157 -0.68 -10.63 13.79
C ILE A 157 -1.06 -11.78 14.72
N SER A 158 -0.26 -12.01 15.77
CA SER A 158 -0.53 -13.03 16.80
C SER A 158 -1.84 -12.75 17.52
N GLU A 159 -2.14 -11.49 17.83
CA GLU A 159 -3.40 -11.11 18.46
C GLU A 159 -4.59 -11.32 17.50
N ILE A 160 -4.48 -10.90 16.24
CA ILE A 160 -5.52 -11.13 15.23
C ILE A 160 -5.74 -12.65 15.03
N ALA A 161 -4.66 -13.43 14.93
CA ALA A 161 -4.70 -14.89 14.78
C ALA A 161 -5.43 -15.60 15.94
N SER A 162 -5.37 -15.03 17.15
CA SER A 162 -6.01 -15.60 18.34
C SER A 162 -7.54 -15.78 18.19
N ALA A 163 -8.16 -15.01 17.29
CA ALA A 163 -9.59 -15.10 16.99
C ALA A 163 -9.96 -16.30 16.11
N THR A 164 -8.99 -16.90 15.42
CA THR A 164 -9.22 -18.10 14.61
C THR A 164 -9.04 -19.37 15.45
N LYS A 165 -9.78 -20.42 15.13
CA LYS A 165 -9.70 -21.72 15.84
C LYS A 165 -9.08 -22.83 14.97
N LYS A 166 -9.22 -22.71 13.63
CA LYS A 166 -8.89 -23.79 12.68
C LYS A 166 -7.60 -23.56 11.90
N ARG A 167 -7.03 -22.34 11.94
CA ARG A 167 -5.94 -21.92 11.05
C ARG A 167 -4.95 -20.91 11.61
N ARG A 168 -4.64 -20.94 12.90
CA ARG A 168 -3.66 -20.00 13.47
C ARG A 168 -2.31 -20.07 12.78
N ASP A 169 -1.93 -21.26 12.33
CA ASP A 169 -0.73 -21.52 11.54
C ASP A 169 -0.77 -20.95 10.12
N LYS A 170 -1.96 -20.52 9.65
CA LYS A 170 -2.21 -19.94 8.32
C LYS A 170 -2.62 -18.46 8.37
N VAL A 171 -2.43 -17.80 9.51
CA VAL A 171 -2.61 -16.36 9.64
C VAL A 171 -1.28 -15.66 9.54
N ILE A 172 -1.19 -14.61 8.68
CA ILE A 172 0.05 -13.91 8.41
C ILE A 172 -0.21 -12.44 8.11
N GLY A 173 0.75 -11.56 8.38
CA GLY A 173 0.73 -10.16 7.92
C GLY A 173 1.31 -10.03 6.51
N THR A 174 0.64 -9.23 5.68
CA THR A 174 1.13 -8.83 4.35
C THR A 174 0.93 -7.34 4.18
N HIS A 175 1.89 -6.56 4.65
CA HIS A 175 1.81 -5.10 4.66
C HIS A 175 2.28 -4.53 3.34
N PHE A 176 1.33 -4.05 2.54
CA PHE A 176 1.57 -3.38 1.26
C PHE A 176 1.75 -1.87 1.46
N PHE A 177 2.46 -1.24 0.52
CA PHE A 177 2.75 0.20 0.56
C PHE A 177 2.00 0.97 -0.52
N ASN A 178 1.38 2.09 -0.14
CA ASN A 178 0.66 2.97 -1.04
C ASN A 178 1.61 4.00 -1.72
N PRO A 179 1.57 4.17 -3.05
CA PRO A 179 0.71 3.48 -4.02
C PRO A 179 1.34 2.17 -4.53
N LEU A 180 0.57 1.07 -4.50
CA LEU A 180 1.03 -0.25 -4.92
C LEU A 180 1.50 -0.29 -6.38
N ILE A 181 0.90 0.54 -7.22
CA ILE A 181 1.21 0.59 -8.64
C ILE A 181 2.67 0.97 -8.93
N THR A 182 3.35 1.59 -7.97
CA THR A 182 4.74 2.04 -8.10
C THR A 182 5.67 1.50 -7.03
N LEU A 183 5.16 1.13 -5.86
CA LEU A 183 5.96 0.62 -4.74
C LEU A 183 5.85 -0.91 -4.68
N PRO A 184 6.94 -1.63 -4.96
CA PRO A 184 6.89 -3.10 -5.04
C PRO A 184 7.06 -3.80 -3.69
N LEU A 185 7.44 -3.11 -2.63
CA LEU A 185 7.72 -3.72 -1.34
C LEU A 185 6.46 -4.27 -0.69
N ILE A 186 6.56 -5.48 -0.14
CA ILE A 186 5.55 -6.07 0.75
C ILE A 186 6.29 -6.61 1.97
N GLU A 187 5.98 -6.14 3.15
CA GLU A 187 6.46 -6.78 4.37
C GLU A 187 5.60 -8.00 4.66
N VAL A 188 6.25 -9.14 4.91
CA VAL A 188 5.60 -10.41 5.26
C VAL A 188 5.91 -10.69 6.72
N ILE A 189 4.88 -10.69 7.55
CA ILE A 189 5.01 -10.71 9.00
C ILE A 189 4.35 -12.00 9.55
N PRO A 190 5.12 -13.06 9.81
CA PRO A 190 4.58 -14.21 10.53
C PRO A 190 4.28 -13.85 11.97
N GLY A 191 3.10 -14.24 12.46
CA GLY A 191 2.76 -14.21 13.88
C GLY A 191 3.40 -15.38 14.63
N LEU A 192 3.15 -15.46 15.92
CA LEU A 192 3.75 -16.47 16.81
C LEU A 192 3.45 -17.92 16.38
N GLU A 193 2.23 -18.18 15.92
CA GLU A 193 1.79 -19.53 15.51
C GLU A 193 1.85 -19.75 14.00
N THR A 194 2.21 -18.74 13.19
CA THR A 194 2.31 -18.87 11.73
C THR A 194 3.36 -19.91 11.36
N SER A 195 2.99 -20.89 10.53
CA SER A 195 3.93 -21.93 10.11
C SER A 195 4.98 -21.40 9.12
N GLU A 196 6.15 -22.05 9.09
CA GLU A 196 7.18 -21.76 8.08
C GLU A 196 6.68 -22.08 6.66
N GLU A 197 5.84 -23.12 6.52
CA GLU A 197 5.20 -23.45 5.25
C GLU A 197 4.32 -22.30 4.75
N THR A 198 3.43 -21.77 5.60
CA THR A 198 2.60 -20.60 5.28
C THR A 198 3.45 -19.39 4.91
N THR A 199 4.50 -19.14 5.66
CA THR A 199 5.41 -17.98 5.40
C THR A 199 6.09 -18.12 4.05
N THR A 200 6.62 -19.31 3.72
CA THR A 200 7.28 -19.59 2.45
C THR A 200 6.31 -19.50 1.29
N ASP A 201 5.14 -20.12 1.42
CA ASP A 201 4.11 -20.10 0.38
C ASP A 201 3.61 -18.70 0.07
N VAL A 202 3.44 -17.84 1.08
CA VAL A 202 3.04 -16.44 0.90
C VAL A 202 4.16 -15.63 0.23
N ILE A 203 5.41 -15.81 0.62
CA ILE A 203 6.55 -15.14 -0.01
C ILE A 203 6.66 -15.56 -1.48
N ASP A 204 6.55 -16.83 -1.80
CA ASP A 204 6.59 -17.34 -3.18
C ASP A 204 5.44 -16.77 -4.02
N PHE A 205 4.22 -16.79 -3.47
CA PHE A 205 3.04 -16.20 -4.11
C PHE A 205 3.25 -14.72 -4.40
N LEU A 206 3.61 -13.94 -3.40
CA LEU A 206 3.82 -12.49 -3.56
C LEU A 206 4.99 -12.16 -4.49
N SER A 207 6.06 -12.98 -4.51
CA SER A 207 7.18 -12.84 -5.44
C SER A 207 6.79 -13.09 -6.90
N SER A 208 5.74 -13.86 -7.14
CA SER A 208 5.21 -14.12 -8.48
C SER A 208 4.44 -12.94 -9.06
N LEU A 209 4.00 -12.00 -8.21
CA LEU A 209 3.24 -10.84 -8.61
C LEU A 209 4.12 -9.73 -9.20
N ARG A 210 3.51 -8.90 -10.03
CA ARG A 210 4.12 -7.67 -10.55
C ARG A 210 3.16 -6.52 -10.41
N ASN A 211 3.66 -5.36 -10.05
CA ASN A 211 2.92 -4.13 -10.28
C ASN A 211 3.18 -3.61 -11.71
N HIS A 212 2.71 -2.42 -12.01
CA HIS A 212 2.89 -1.82 -13.34
C HIS A 212 4.37 -1.71 -13.76
N ARG A 213 5.31 -1.55 -12.83
CA ARG A 213 6.72 -1.25 -13.11
C ARG A 213 7.66 -2.41 -12.77
N TYR A 214 7.42 -3.06 -11.63
CA TYR A 214 8.39 -3.95 -11.00
C TYR A 214 7.76 -5.27 -10.58
N PRO A 215 8.53 -6.36 -10.51
CA PRO A 215 8.17 -7.51 -9.70
C PRO A 215 7.95 -7.06 -8.25
N MET A 216 6.98 -7.68 -7.56
CA MET A 216 6.79 -7.42 -6.15
C MET A 216 7.96 -8.00 -5.34
N LEU A 217 8.31 -7.33 -4.26
CA LEU A 217 9.47 -7.64 -3.41
C LEU A 217 8.99 -7.94 -1.98
N PRO A 218 8.57 -9.17 -1.68
CA PRO A 218 8.26 -9.55 -0.31
C PRO A 218 9.53 -9.64 0.53
N VAL A 219 9.47 -9.03 1.71
CA VAL A 219 10.55 -9.07 2.72
C VAL A 219 9.99 -9.61 4.02
N ARG A 220 10.55 -10.71 4.50
CA ARG A 220 10.17 -11.27 5.80
C ARG A 220 10.63 -10.35 6.94
N VAL A 221 9.69 -10.01 7.81
CA VAL A 221 9.92 -9.12 8.96
C VAL A 221 9.34 -9.77 10.21
N LYS A 222 10.00 -9.61 11.34
CA LYS A 222 9.45 -10.04 12.63
C LYS A 222 8.27 -9.16 13.03
N GLU A 223 7.32 -9.76 13.73
CA GLU A 223 6.20 -9.06 14.33
C GLU A 223 6.69 -8.09 15.43
N VAL A 224 6.75 -6.81 15.07
CA VAL A 224 7.09 -5.70 15.97
C VAL A 224 6.26 -4.48 15.59
N PRO A 225 5.94 -3.56 16.50
CA PRO A 225 5.18 -2.35 16.18
C PRO A 225 5.82 -1.53 15.05
N GLY A 226 5.04 -1.20 14.00
CA GLY A 226 5.50 -0.45 12.83
C GLY A 226 6.42 -1.22 11.89
N PHE A 227 6.61 -2.50 12.13
CA PHE A 227 7.42 -3.43 11.33
C PHE A 227 8.81 -2.88 10.98
N LEU A 228 9.20 -2.86 9.71
CA LEU A 228 10.52 -2.40 9.30
C LEU A 228 10.50 -0.95 8.81
N VAL A 229 9.73 -0.67 7.74
CA VAL A 229 9.77 0.65 7.07
C VAL A 229 9.19 1.74 7.96
N ASN A 230 8.00 1.53 8.52
CA ASN A 230 7.34 2.54 9.34
C ASN A 230 8.13 2.84 10.62
N ARG A 231 8.83 1.85 11.17
CA ARG A 231 9.68 2.04 12.34
C ARG A 231 10.91 2.91 12.04
N ILE A 232 11.60 2.66 10.92
CA ILE A 232 12.74 3.47 10.48
C ILE A 232 12.27 4.88 10.12
N LEU A 233 11.19 4.96 9.36
CA LEU A 233 10.61 6.23 8.93
C LEU A 233 10.16 7.07 10.12
N GLY A 234 9.46 6.48 11.07
CA GLY A 234 9.03 7.15 12.30
C GLY A 234 10.19 7.70 13.10
N ALA A 235 11.28 6.93 13.25
CA ALA A 235 12.48 7.41 13.94
C ALA A 235 13.13 8.61 13.23
N MET A 236 13.23 8.56 11.90
CA MET A 236 13.76 9.65 11.10
C MET A 236 12.90 10.92 11.18
N LEU A 237 11.58 10.79 11.05
CA LEU A 237 10.67 11.92 11.14
C LEU A 237 10.69 12.55 12.55
N ASN A 238 10.67 11.74 13.58
CA ASN A 238 10.73 12.23 14.97
C ASN A 238 12.02 12.99 15.24
N GLU A 239 13.17 12.51 14.76
CA GLU A 239 14.43 13.25 14.91
C GLU A 239 14.41 14.58 14.14
N ALA A 240 13.84 14.63 12.94
CA ALA A 240 13.68 15.87 12.19
C ALA A 240 12.78 16.88 12.93
N TYR A 241 11.70 16.42 13.56
CA TYR A 241 10.85 17.28 14.39
C TYR A 241 11.57 17.79 15.63
N ALA A 242 12.35 16.93 16.30
CA ALA A 242 13.14 17.32 17.45
C ALA A 242 14.17 18.43 17.12
N LEU A 243 14.92 18.26 16.03
CA LEU A 243 15.88 19.27 15.55
C LEU A 243 15.20 20.62 15.26
N TYR A 244 14.00 20.59 14.70
CA TYR A 244 13.22 21.82 14.50
C TYR A 244 12.74 22.43 15.80
N GLU A 245 12.19 21.66 16.74
CA GLU A 245 11.72 22.15 18.05
C GLU A 245 12.87 22.67 18.93
N GLU A 246 14.06 22.10 18.81
CA GLU A 246 15.30 22.56 19.45
C GLU A 246 15.89 23.83 18.80
N GLY A 247 15.36 24.25 17.65
CA GLY A 247 15.85 25.43 16.95
C GLY A 247 17.19 25.23 16.25
N VAL A 248 17.58 23.98 15.97
CA VAL A 248 18.85 23.67 15.29
C VAL A 248 18.81 24.19 13.85
N ALA A 249 17.67 24.02 13.14
CA ALA A 249 17.49 24.54 11.80
C ALA A 249 16.00 24.76 11.49
N SER A 250 15.72 25.53 10.42
CA SER A 250 14.35 25.67 9.94
C SER A 250 13.86 24.38 9.25
N MET A 251 12.52 24.18 9.19
CA MET A 251 11.92 23.04 8.45
C MET A 251 12.46 22.96 7.01
N ARG A 252 12.62 24.10 6.34
CA ARG A 252 13.13 24.17 4.97
C ARG A 252 14.59 23.72 4.87
N ASP A 253 15.42 24.13 5.82
CA ASP A 253 16.84 23.77 5.82
C ASP A 253 17.02 22.29 6.13
N ILE A 254 16.23 21.71 7.04
CA ILE A 254 16.22 20.27 7.34
C ILE A 254 15.81 19.49 6.08
N ASP A 255 14.70 19.87 5.44
CA ASP A 255 14.25 19.23 4.19
C ASP A 255 15.30 19.34 3.09
N GLN A 256 15.89 20.52 2.92
CA GLN A 256 16.94 20.75 1.92
C GLN A 256 18.18 19.90 2.21
N ALA A 257 18.62 19.84 3.46
CA ALA A 257 19.77 19.04 3.86
C ALA A 257 19.56 17.54 3.57
N MET A 258 18.36 17.01 3.88
CA MET A 258 18.04 15.61 3.61
C MET A 258 17.93 15.30 2.11
N LYS A 259 17.42 16.24 1.31
CA LYS A 259 17.36 16.08 -0.16
C LYS A 259 18.75 16.13 -0.80
N THR A 260 19.58 17.10 -0.40
CA THR A 260 20.86 17.33 -1.10
C THR A 260 22.05 16.64 -0.44
N GLY A 261 22.01 16.42 0.86
CA GLY A 261 23.08 15.77 1.61
C GLY A 261 22.89 14.24 1.72
N ALA A 262 21.64 13.77 1.83
CA ALA A 262 21.33 12.35 1.95
C ALA A 262 20.68 11.75 0.68
N GLY A 263 20.45 12.54 -0.36
CA GLY A 263 19.89 12.07 -1.64
C GLY A 263 18.41 11.66 -1.56
N MET A 264 17.67 12.11 -0.56
CA MET A 264 16.26 11.77 -0.44
C MET A 264 15.43 12.50 -1.51
N PRO A 265 14.41 11.86 -2.09
CA PRO A 265 13.54 12.50 -3.09
C PRO A 265 12.69 13.62 -2.49
N MET A 266 12.50 13.60 -1.17
CA MET A 266 11.64 14.50 -0.40
C MET A 266 12.21 14.64 1.00
N GLY A 267 12.16 15.85 1.58
CA GLY A 267 12.57 16.04 2.97
C GLY A 267 11.54 15.52 3.97
N PRO A 268 11.90 15.41 5.27
CA PRO A 268 11.05 14.86 6.31
C PRO A 268 9.71 15.57 6.47
N PHE A 269 9.67 16.91 6.42
CA PHE A 269 8.45 17.68 6.57
C PHE A 269 7.58 17.62 5.31
N GLU A 270 8.19 17.63 4.11
CA GLU A 270 7.49 17.42 2.85
C GLU A 270 6.84 16.02 2.80
N LEU A 271 7.55 15.00 3.31
CA LEU A 271 7.07 13.63 3.38
C LEU A 271 5.94 13.48 4.40
N SER A 272 6.04 14.15 5.54
CA SER A 272 4.98 14.16 6.55
C SER A 272 3.68 14.75 5.99
N ASP A 273 3.76 15.83 5.24
CA ASP A 273 2.62 16.46 4.58
C ASP A 273 2.03 15.58 3.45
N LEU A 274 2.85 14.75 2.81
CA LEU A 274 2.40 13.79 1.81
C LEU A 274 1.65 12.61 2.46
N ILE A 275 2.20 12.03 3.54
CA ILE A 275 1.59 10.94 4.31
C ILE A 275 0.26 11.39 4.91
N GLY A 276 0.25 12.59 5.48
CA GLY A 276 -0.85 13.16 6.23
C GLY A 276 -0.61 13.14 7.73
N LEU A 277 -0.73 14.30 8.35
CA LEU A 277 -0.42 14.48 9.79
C LEU A 277 -1.44 13.81 10.71
N ASP A 278 -2.64 13.55 10.25
CA ASP A 278 -3.63 12.70 10.94
C ASP A 278 -3.21 11.22 10.95
N VAL A 279 -2.69 10.72 9.84
CA VAL A 279 -2.18 9.34 9.76
C VAL A 279 -1.00 9.18 10.74
N LEU A 280 -0.04 10.11 10.68
CA LEU A 280 1.12 10.08 11.60
C LEU A 280 0.70 10.19 13.06
N TYR A 281 -0.27 11.07 13.38
CA TYR A 281 -0.82 11.21 14.72
C TYR A 281 -1.46 9.91 15.23
N HIS A 282 -2.30 9.27 14.42
CA HIS A 282 -2.96 8.02 14.82
C HIS A 282 -2.00 6.84 14.96
N VAL A 283 -0.99 6.76 14.09
CA VAL A 283 0.09 5.76 14.21
C VAL A 283 0.84 5.95 15.52
N GLU A 284 1.21 7.19 15.86
CA GLU A 284 1.89 7.51 17.11
C GLU A 284 1.03 7.13 18.34
N GLU A 285 -0.26 7.47 18.32
CA GLU A 285 -1.19 7.13 19.41
C GLU A 285 -1.40 5.61 19.55
N ASN A 286 -1.44 4.88 18.45
CA ASN A 286 -1.54 3.42 18.48
C ASN A 286 -0.28 2.77 19.05
N ILE A 287 0.90 3.24 18.63
CA ILE A 287 2.18 2.75 19.17
C ILE A 287 2.28 3.01 20.69
N LYS A 288 1.82 4.17 21.17
CA LYS A 288 1.78 4.47 22.61
C LYS A 288 0.88 3.56 23.42
N LYS A 289 -0.22 3.06 22.82
CA LYS A 289 -1.15 2.14 23.49
C LYS A 289 -0.63 0.71 23.56
N MET A 290 0.30 0.33 22.70
CA MET A 290 0.92 -0.99 22.74
C MET A 290 1.79 -1.11 24.00
N GLU A 291 1.47 -2.05 24.90
CA GLU A 291 2.27 -2.33 26.09
C GLU A 291 3.70 -2.70 25.70
N GLY A 292 4.66 -2.04 26.31
CA GLY A 292 6.07 -2.20 25.98
C GLY A 292 6.63 -1.09 25.08
N GLY A 293 5.95 0.04 24.96
CA GLY A 293 6.28 1.25 24.21
C GLY A 293 7.74 1.43 23.86
N MET A 294 8.26 0.54 23.01
CA MET A 294 9.64 0.51 22.64
C MET A 294 9.87 1.64 21.67
N MET A 295 10.35 2.74 22.26
CA MET A 295 11.06 3.79 21.55
C MET A 295 10.25 4.54 20.51
N LEU A 296 9.29 5.36 20.97
CA LEU A 296 9.15 6.66 20.35
C LEU A 296 10.35 7.49 20.83
N PRO A 297 11.36 7.73 20.00
CA PRO A 297 12.41 8.64 20.38
C PRO A 297 11.77 10.01 20.53
N ARG A 298 11.98 10.66 21.65
CA ARG A 298 11.54 12.03 21.97
C ARG A 298 10.09 12.35 21.54
N SER A 299 9.20 12.49 22.50
CA SER A 299 7.82 12.93 22.24
C SER A 299 7.81 14.36 21.70
N THR A 300 7.74 14.53 20.39
CA THR A 300 7.53 15.82 19.78
C THR A 300 6.06 16.20 19.84
N GLN A 301 5.75 17.47 20.10
CA GLN A 301 4.36 17.93 20.19
C GLN A 301 3.84 18.48 18.85
N ILE A 302 4.72 18.61 17.85
CA ILE A 302 4.39 19.37 16.66
C ILE A 302 3.32 18.70 15.80
N VAL A 303 3.39 17.38 15.61
CA VAL A 303 2.39 16.63 14.82
C VAL A 303 1.01 16.73 15.48
N LYS A 304 0.96 16.59 16.80
CA LYS A 304 -0.27 16.71 17.59
C LYS A 304 -0.88 18.12 17.46
N LYS A 305 -0.07 19.18 17.57
CA LYS A 305 -0.52 20.56 17.38
C LYS A 305 -1.07 20.79 15.97
N MET A 306 -0.40 20.28 14.95
CA MET A 306 -0.84 20.37 13.55
C MET A 306 -2.17 19.63 13.34
N TYR A 307 -2.30 18.41 13.85
CA TYR A 307 -3.53 17.63 13.79
C TYR A 307 -4.73 18.37 14.34
N TYR A 308 -4.63 18.88 15.59
CA TYR A 308 -5.72 19.63 16.22
C TYR A 308 -6.01 20.99 15.55
N SER A 309 -5.05 21.53 14.81
CA SER A 309 -5.23 22.76 14.02
C SER A 309 -5.87 22.50 12.65
N GLY A 310 -6.21 21.28 12.29
CA GLY A 310 -6.73 20.91 10.99
C GLY A 310 -5.73 20.99 9.85
N ARG A 311 -4.43 21.15 10.17
CA ARG A 311 -3.34 21.21 9.19
C ARG A 311 -2.87 19.78 8.92
N LEU A 312 -3.55 19.09 8.00
CA LEU A 312 -3.35 17.65 7.79
C LEU A 312 -2.44 17.33 6.60
N GLY A 313 -1.75 18.31 6.06
CA GLY A 313 -0.84 18.13 4.93
C GLY A 313 -1.48 18.46 3.58
N ARG A 314 -0.97 17.85 2.50
CA ARG A 314 -1.39 18.14 1.12
C ARG A 314 -2.89 17.99 0.89
N LYS A 315 -3.52 17.01 1.51
CA LYS A 315 -4.96 16.72 1.35
C LYS A 315 -5.89 17.84 1.84
N THR A 316 -5.42 18.70 2.75
CA THR A 316 -6.14 19.88 3.22
C THR A 316 -5.57 21.20 2.67
N GLY A 317 -4.60 21.12 1.76
CA GLY A 317 -3.87 22.27 1.25
C GLY A 317 -2.96 22.95 2.27
N LYS A 318 -2.92 22.47 3.50
CA LYS A 318 -2.13 23.03 4.61
C LYS A 318 -1.58 21.91 5.51
N GLY A 319 -0.30 21.91 5.73
CA GLY A 319 0.43 21.06 6.66
C GLY A 319 1.57 21.86 7.30
N PHE A 320 2.75 21.27 7.36
CA PHE A 320 3.98 22.01 7.65
C PHE A 320 4.19 23.14 6.63
N TYR A 321 3.85 22.85 5.37
CA TYR A 321 3.82 23.83 4.27
C TYR A 321 2.39 24.18 3.87
N ASN A 322 2.27 25.24 3.07
CA ASN A 322 1.03 25.60 2.40
C ASN A 322 1.12 25.14 0.94
N TYR A 323 0.08 24.49 0.47
CA TYR A 323 -0.07 23.96 -0.89
C TYR A 323 -1.22 24.72 -1.56
N SER A 324 -0.91 25.46 -2.61
CA SER A 324 -1.88 26.19 -3.45
C SER A 324 -2.36 25.30 -4.59
#